data_48b7ec0be104cadf2ef9deb9a8e4aed5
#
_entry.id   48b7ec0be104cadf2ef9deb9a8e4aed5
#
_cell.length_a   1.000
_cell.length_b   1.000
_cell.length_c   1.000
_cell.angle_alpha   90.00
_cell.angle_beta   90.00
_cell.angle_gamma   90.00
#
_symmetry.space_group_name_H-M   'P 1'
#
loop_
_entity.id
_entity.type
_entity.pdbx_description
1 polymer ?
#
loop_
_entity_poly.entity_id
_entity_poly.type
_entity_poly.pdbx_seq_one_letter_code
_entity_poly.pdbx_strand_id
1 'polypeptide(L)'
;MSSNRKSIFITGGASGLGREVARYFAGKGWFVGIADVNDIGTAETAAMLPAGQSSTHHLDVTDRAQWAQAIADFVTHTGGTVDVLFNNAGIGAGGAIQDMTDDDIDRQIAINFTGVVSGIRAVFPYLRRGSCVLNTSSAAGIYGVGGLSIYSATKFAVRGLTESHDIEWAPLGIKSRSLMPGFIDTNIISAVADGSNMTGKERLEAAGIPVSPVEIIGPAAWAAVHGNKVHTTVNKMAKQLAFAARWFPGRLRNRSTGLVEGLDTVVSS
;
A
#
# COMPACT_ATOMS: atom_id res chain seq x y z
N MET A 1 -14.55 -27.66 12.86
CA MET A 1 -14.83 -27.80 11.42
C MET A 1 -13.89 -26.83 10.70
N SER A 2 -12.87 -27.36 9.99
CA SER A 2 -11.96 -26.51 9.21
C SER A 2 -12.77 -25.88 8.08
N SER A 3 -13.05 -24.57 8.18
CA SER A 3 -13.72 -23.86 7.11
C SER A 3 -12.74 -23.76 5.94
N ASN A 4 -13.13 -24.30 4.80
CA ASN A 4 -12.39 -24.19 3.52
C ASN A 4 -12.49 -22.73 2.96
N ARG A 5 -12.62 -21.76 3.88
CA ARG A 5 -12.80 -20.35 3.56
C ARG A 5 -11.45 -19.73 3.25
N LYS A 6 -11.35 -19.04 2.12
CA LYS A 6 -10.18 -18.26 1.76
C LYS A 6 -9.97 -17.11 2.74
N SER A 7 -8.72 -16.70 2.93
CA SER A 7 -8.34 -15.71 3.92
C SER A 7 -7.40 -14.63 3.37
N ILE A 8 -7.55 -13.44 3.90
CA ILE A 8 -6.67 -12.30 3.61
C ILE A 8 -6.28 -11.59 4.91
N PHE A 9 -4.99 -11.35 5.11
CA PHE A 9 -4.47 -10.52 6.21
C PHE A 9 -4.06 -9.16 5.65
N ILE A 10 -4.58 -8.08 6.22
CA ILE A 10 -4.46 -6.71 5.70
C ILE A 10 -3.81 -5.82 6.74
N THR A 11 -2.69 -5.15 6.40
CA THR A 11 -2.11 -4.10 7.23
C THR A 11 -2.60 -2.72 6.79
N GLY A 12 -2.69 -1.76 7.72
CA GLY A 12 -3.33 -0.47 7.44
C GLY A 12 -4.84 -0.64 7.20
N GLY A 13 -5.45 -1.60 7.91
CA GLY A 13 -6.85 -1.98 7.71
C GLY A 13 -7.86 -1.07 8.41
N ALA A 14 -7.41 -0.13 9.24
CA ALA A 14 -8.28 0.78 9.98
C ALA A 14 -8.96 1.84 9.11
N SER A 15 -8.44 2.13 7.92
CA SER A 15 -8.99 3.19 7.04
C SER A 15 -8.62 3.01 5.57
N GLY A 16 -9.09 3.92 4.73
CA GLY A 16 -8.63 4.10 3.34
C GLY A 16 -8.67 2.82 2.50
N LEU A 17 -7.55 2.54 1.80
CA LEU A 17 -7.42 1.40 0.89
C LEU A 17 -7.61 0.07 1.61
N GLY A 18 -7.01 -0.08 2.81
CA GLY A 18 -7.09 -1.32 3.60
C GLY A 18 -8.53 -1.64 3.99
N ARG A 19 -9.27 -0.66 4.49
CA ARG A 19 -10.70 -0.79 4.84
C ARG A 19 -11.54 -1.20 3.63
N GLU A 20 -11.32 -0.58 2.48
CA GLU A 20 -12.08 -0.90 1.26
C GLU A 20 -11.77 -2.31 0.74
N VAL A 21 -10.50 -2.73 0.77
CA VAL A 21 -10.13 -4.10 0.41
C VAL A 21 -10.76 -5.10 1.40
N ALA A 22 -10.76 -4.80 2.71
CA ALA A 22 -11.40 -5.62 3.73
C ALA A 22 -12.89 -5.83 3.43
N ARG A 23 -13.63 -4.74 3.15
CA ARG A 23 -15.04 -4.80 2.77
C ARG A 23 -15.29 -5.62 1.51
N TYR A 24 -14.46 -5.40 0.49
CA TYR A 24 -14.61 -6.07 -0.80
C TYR A 24 -14.38 -7.59 -0.68
N PHE A 25 -13.30 -8.01 0.00
CA PHE A 25 -12.99 -9.44 0.17
C PHE A 25 -13.97 -10.15 1.10
N ALA A 26 -14.40 -9.51 2.19
CA ALA A 26 -15.45 -10.04 3.06
C ALA A 26 -16.78 -10.23 2.30
N GLY A 27 -17.15 -9.27 1.43
CA GLY A 27 -18.30 -9.37 0.54
C GLY A 27 -18.21 -10.52 -0.48
N LYS A 28 -17.00 -11.05 -0.72
CA LYS A 28 -16.74 -12.26 -1.52
C LYS A 28 -16.68 -13.55 -0.68
N GLY A 29 -17.00 -13.46 0.62
CA GLY A 29 -17.02 -14.60 1.53
C GLY A 29 -15.67 -14.99 2.14
N TRP A 30 -14.63 -14.13 2.00
CA TRP A 30 -13.31 -14.37 2.59
C TRP A 30 -13.28 -14.03 4.07
N PHE A 31 -12.43 -14.72 4.83
CA PHE A 31 -12.09 -14.32 6.19
C PHE A 31 -11.00 -13.24 6.16
N VAL A 32 -11.18 -12.16 6.91
CA VAL A 32 -10.33 -10.97 6.86
C VAL A 32 -9.66 -10.70 8.20
N GLY A 33 -8.34 -10.78 8.26
CA GLY A 33 -7.55 -10.22 9.36
C GLY A 33 -7.31 -8.73 9.10
N ILE A 34 -7.74 -7.89 10.03
CA ILE A 34 -7.63 -6.43 9.96
C ILE A 34 -6.56 -5.99 10.96
N ALA A 35 -5.42 -5.53 10.48
CA ALA A 35 -4.29 -5.15 11.32
C ALA A 35 -3.95 -3.66 11.14
N ASP A 36 -3.78 -2.96 12.26
CA ASP A 36 -3.41 -1.55 12.31
C ASP A 36 -2.91 -1.19 13.72
N VAL A 37 -2.25 -0.05 13.87
CA VAL A 37 -1.97 0.57 15.18
C VAL A 37 -3.20 1.27 15.77
N ASN A 38 -4.20 1.57 14.96
CA ASN A 38 -5.45 2.21 15.33
C ASN A 38 -6.53 1.17 15.62
N ASP A 39 -6.62 0.74 16.88
CA ASP A 39 -7.58 -0.28 17.31
C ASP A 39 -9.04 0.16 17.13
N ILE A 40 -9.34 1.43 17.31
CA ILE A 40 -10.68 1.98 17.08
C ILE A 40 -11.07 1.82 15.60
N GLY A 41 -10.19 2.22 14.71
CA GLY A 41 -10.42 2.11 13.27
C GLY A 41 -10.51 0.66 12.76
N THR A 42 -9.77 -0.29 13.37
CA THR A 42 -9.91 -1.72 13.05
C THR A 42 -11.26 -2.26 13.51
N ALA A 43 -11.73 -1.87 14.70
CA ALA A 43 -13.05 -2.25 15.20
C ALA A 43 -14.17 -1.68 14.32
N GLU A 44 -14.07 -0.41 13.90
CA GLU A 44 -15.02 0.19 12.94
C GLU A 44 -15.05 -0.60 11.62
N THR A 45 -13.87 -0.93 11.07
CA THR A 45 -13.79 -1.71 9.84
C THR A 45 -14.44 -3.10 10.01
N ALA A 46 -14.14 -3.80 11.12
CA ALA A 46 -14.73 -5.09 11.42
C ALA A 46 -16.26 -5.04 11.54
N ALA A 47 -16.80 -3.96 12.14
CA ALA A 47 -18.25 -3.75 12.26
C ALA A 47 -18.96 -3.58 10.91
N MET A 48 -18.24 -3.20 9.85
CA MET A 48 -18.80 -3.08 8.49
C MET A 48 -18.83 -4.43 7.76
N LEU A 49 -18.17 -5.46 8.29
CA LEU A 49 -18.07 -6.77 7.64
C LEU A 49 -19.16 -7.73 8.16
N PRO A 50 -19.51 -8.76 7.38
CA PRO A 50 -20.45 -9.77 7.87
C PRO A 50 -19.94 -10.45 9.15
N ALA A 51 -20.83 -10.68 10.09
CA ALA A 51 -20.49 -11.29 11.38
C ALA A 51 -19.71 -12.59 11.25
N GLY A 52 -18.64 -12.76 12.04
CA GLY A 52 -17.80 -13.96 12.04
C GLY A 52 -16.89 -14.10 10.79
N GLN A 53 -16.71 -13.02 10.03
CA GLN A 53 -15.82 -13.02 8.87
C GLN A 53 -14.53 -12.21 9.06
N SER A 54 -14.24 -11.75 10.27
CA SER A 54 -13.02 -10.97 10.52
C SER A 54 -12.44 -11.22 11.90
N SER A 55 -11.16 -10.92 12.04
CA SER A 55 -10.45 -10.71 13.29
C SER A 55 -9.68 -9.37 13.23
N THR A 56 -9.49 -8.74 14.38
CA THR A 56 -8.73 -7.50 14.50
C THR A 56 -7.42 -7.76 15.24
N HIS A 57 -6.35 -7.10 14.81
CA HIS A 57 -5.01 -7.29 15.35
C HIS A 57 -4.35 -5.92 15.53
N HIS A 58 -3.87 -5.62 16.75
CA HIS A 58 -2.99 -4.49 16.95
C HIS A 58 -1.64 -4.78 16.32
N LEU A 59 -1.18 -3.94 15.41
CA LEU A 59 0.08 -4.18 14.70
C LEU A 59 0.76 -2.88 14.29
N ASP A 60 1.90 -2.59 14.93
CA ASP A 60 2.91 -1.73 14.35
C ASP A 60 3.76 -2.56 13.38
N VAL A 61 3.70 -2.25 12.09
CA VAL A 61 4.43 -3.01 11.05
C VAL A 61 5.95 -2.91 11.20
N THR A 62 6.46 -1.98 11.99
CA THR A 62 7.89 -1.85 12.31
C THR A 62 8.33 -2.83 13.40
N ASP A 63 7.40 -3.39 14.19
CA ASP A 63 7.65 -4.32 15.28
C ASP A 63 7.51 -5.78 14.81
N ARG A 64 8.62 -6.49 14.76
CA ARG A 64 8.65 -7.91 14.34
C ARG A 64 7.99 -8.86 15.33
N ALA A 65 7.98 -8.53 16.64
CA ALA A 65 7.32 -9.35 17.64
C ALA A 65 5.79 -9.25 17.50
N GLN A 66 5.28 -8.05 17.27
CA GLN A 66 3.86 -7.86 16.98
C GLN A 66 3.43 -8.58 15.70
N TRP A 67 4.27 -8.58 14.64
CA TRP A 67 4.02 -9.39 13.45
C TRP A 67 3.86 -10.87 13.77
N ALA A 68 4.79 -11.45 14.56
CA ALA A 68 4.72 -12.86 14.93
C ALA A 68 3.43 -13.17 15.70
N GLN A 69 3.05 -12.32 16.66
CA GLN A 69 1.83 -12.49 17.44
C GLN A 69 0.57 -12.36 16.58
N ALA A 70 0.47 -11.31 15.75
CA ALA A 70 -0.70 -11.06 14.93
C ALA A 70 -0.95 -12.18 13.92
N ILE A 71 0.10 -12.73 13.30
CA ILE A 71 -0.03 -13.85 12.38
C ILE A 71 -0.36 -15.13 13.10
N ALA A 72 0.26 -15.42 14.26
CA ALA A 72 -0.07 -16.59 15.07
C ALA A 72 -1.56 -16.59 15.47
N ASP A 73 -2.10 -15.46 15.89
CA ASP A 73 -3.53 -15.32 16.20
C ASP A 73 -4.41 -15.53 14.95
N PHE A 74 -4.06 -14.87 13.85
CA PHE A 74 -4.85 -14.94 12.62
C PHE A 74 -4.97 -16.36 12.09
N VAL A 75 -3.88 -17.14 12.09
CA VAL A 75 -3.89 -18.49 11.52
C VAL A 75 -4.70 -19.48 12.36
N THR A 76 -5.03 -19.18 13.61
CA THR A 76 -5.99 -20.00 14.41
C THR A 76 -7.38 -20.01 13.80
N HIS A 77 -7.77 -18.93 13.13
CA HIS A 77 -9.06 -18.77 12.45
C HIS A 77 -9.09 -19.37 11.04
N THR A 78 -7.91 -19.62 10.44
CA THR A 78 -7.79 -19.97 9.01
C THR A 78 -7.23 -21.38 8.77
N GLY A 79 -7.13 -22.19 9.83
CA GLY A 79 -6.61 -23.55 9.74
C GLY A 79 -5.11 -23.61 9.42
N GLY A 80 -4.34 -22.64 9.91
CA GLY A 80 -2.89 -22.63 9.80
C GLY A 80 -2.35 -22.08 8.47
N THR A 81 -3.17 -21.42 7.67
CA THR A 81 -2.73 -20.92 6.35
C THR A 81 -3.17 -19.48 6.10
N VAL A 82 -2.40 -18.77 5.24
CA VAL A 82 -2.72 -17.44 4.72
C VAL A 82 -2.83 -17.51 3.21
N ASP A 83 -4.01 -17.23 2.64
CA ASP A 83 -4.17 -17.21 1.19
C ASP A 83 -3.65 -15.92 0.58
N VAL A 84 -3.89 -14.77 1.24
CA VAL A 84 -3.37 -13.48 0.81
C VAL A 84 -2.81 -12.70 1.99
N LEU A 85 -1.57 -12.21 1.87
CA LEU A 85 -1.06 -11.10 2.66
C LEU A 85 -1.22 -9.82 1.83
N PHE A 86 -1.89 -8.81 2.37
CA PHE A 86 -1.93 -7.47 1.79
C PHE A 86 -1.12 -6.50 2.63
N ASN A 87 0.13 -6.27 2.25
CA ASN A 87 1.00 -5.23 2.80
C ASN A 87 0.54 -3.87 2.28
N ASN A 88 -0.29 -3.19 3.06
CA ASN A 88 -0.89 -1.93 2.67
C ASN A 88 -0.56 -0.78 3.62
N ALA A 89 -0.23 -1.06 4.88
CA ALA A 89 0.21 -0.02 5.81
C ALA A 89 1.31 0.85 5.18
N GLY A 90 1.18 2.16 5.32
CA GLY A 90 2.12 3.11 4.77
C GLY A 90 1.75 4.55 5.11
N ILE A 91 2.76 5.39 5.11
CA ILE A 91 2.64 6.83 5.33
C ILE A 91 3.21 7.58 4.13
N GLY A 92 2.78 8.83 3.94
CA GLY A 92 3.35 9.76 2.98
C GLY A 92 3.82 11.00 3.73
N ALA A 93 5.12 11.22 3.75
CA ALA A 93 5.71 12.49 4.13
C ALA A 93 6.36 13.08 2.88
N GLY A 94 6.10 14.35 2.62
CA GLY A 94 6.65 15.11 1.49
C GLY A 94 7.47 16.30 1.99
N GLY A 95 8.26 16.83 1.09
CA GLY A 95 9.13 17.98 1.31
C GLY A 95 10.38 17.88 0.44
N ALA A 96 11.14 18.96 0.34
CA ALA A 96 12.47 18.89 -0.21
C ALA A 96 13.37 18.08 0.76
N ILE A 97 14.21 17.22 0.24
CA ILE A 97 14.97 16.25 1.08
C ILE A 97 15.85 16.94 2.12
N GLN A 98 16.38 18.12 1.80
CA GLN A 98 17.21 18.89 2.71
C GLN A 98 16.43 19.50 3.89
N ASP A 99 15.09 19.57 3.78
CA ASP A 99 14.21 20.13 4.81
C ASP A 99 13.48 19.05 5.63
N MET A 100 13.59 17.79 5.22
CA MET A 100 13.01 16.65 5.97
C MET A 100 13.87 16.36 7.20
N THR A 101 13.23 15.99 8.31
CA THR A 101 13.94 15.49 9.48
C THR A 101 14.40 14.04 9.27
N ASP A 102 15.51 13.65 9.91
CA ASP A 102 15.97 12.24 9.87
C ASP A 102 14.90 11.29 10.41
N ASP A 103 14.17 11.70 11.45
CA ASP A 103 13.08 10.90 12.04
C ASP A 103 11.95 10.64 11.04
N ASP A 104 11.55 11.62 10.22
CA ASP A 104 10.53 11.45 9.19
C ASP A 104 11.00 10.53 8.06
N ILE A 105 12.27 10.67 7.67
CA ILE A 105 12.91 9.80 6.67
C ILE A 105 12.93 8.35 7.17
N ASP A 106 13.48 8.13 8.36
CA ASP A 106 13.63 6.80 8.95
C ASP A 106 12.28 6.14 9.20
N ARG A 107 11.32 6.88 9.74
CA ARG A 107 9.96 6.40 9.96
C ARG A 107 9.28 5.99 8.65
N GLN A 108 9.45 6.79 7.60
CA GLN A 108 8.86 6.46 6.29
C GLN A 108 9.47 5.20 5.68
N ILE A 109 10.79 5.02 5.79
CA ILE A 109 11.49 3.82 5.34
C ILE A 109 11.07 2.61 6.20
N ALA A 110 11.03 2.76 7.52
CA ALA A 110 10.65 1.70 8.45
C ALA A 110 9.25 1.16 8.16
N ILE A 111 8.26 2.05 7.98
CA ILE A 111 6.87 1.65 7.73
C ILE A 111 6.70 1.15 6.30
N ASN A 112 7.10 1.93 5.28
CA ASN A 112 6.74 1.68 3.90
C ASN A 112 7.53 0.55 3.25
N PHE A 113 8.72 0.22 3.76
CA PHE A 113 9.59 -0.81 3.19
C PHE A 113 9.98 -1.89 4.19
N THR A 114 10.58 -1.54 5.33
CA THR A 114 11.01 -2.56 6.32
C THR A 114 9.81 -3.32 6.88
N GLY A 115 8.68 -2.64 7.13
CA GLY A 115 7.43 -3.25 7.54
C GLY A 115 6.89 -4.26 6.53
N VAL A 116 6.98 -3.95 5.23
CA VAL A 116 6.62 -4.89 4.15
C VAL A 116 7.50 -6.14 4.18
N VAL A 117 8.82 -5.96 4.34
CA VAL A 117 9.77 -7.10 4.45
C VAL A 117 9.47 -7.94 5.69
N SER A 118 9.16 -7.30 6.82
CA SER A 118 8.81 -7.98 8.07
C SER A 118 7.54 -8.81 7.90
N GLY A 119 6.50 -8.25 7.27
CA GLY A 119 5.25 -8.95 6.97
C GLY A 119 5.43 -10.16 6.08
N ILE A 120 6.20 -10.03 5.01
CA ILE A 120 6.54 -11.14 4.11
C ILE A 120 7.21 -12.27 4.90
N ARG A 121 8.21 -11.96 5.72
CA ARG A 121 8.93 -12.95 6.51
C ARG A 121 8.05 -13.63 7.56
N ALA A 122 7.16 -12.88 8.21
CA ALA A 122 6.24 -13.42 9.22
C ALA A 122 5.21 -14.37 8.62
N VAL A 123 4.72 -14.04 7.41
CA VAL A 123 3.64 -14.82 6.76
C VAL A 123 4.19 -15.99 5.94
N PHE A 124 5.42 -15.93 5.45
CA PHE A 124 5.97 -16.93 4.54
C PHE A 124 5.80 -18.40 4.98
N PRO A 125 5.98 -18.78 6.28
CA PRO A 125 5.76 -20.16 6.74
C PRO A 125 4.30 -20.68 6.58
N TYR A 126 3.35 -19.76 6.42
CA TYR A 126 1.90 -20.06 6.31
C TYR A 126 1.37 -19.94 4.89
N LEU A 127 2.24 -19.55 3.93
CA LEU A 127 1.88 -19.52 2.52
C LEU A 127 1.91 -20.94 1.93
N ARG A 128 1.08 -21.14 0.93
CA ARG A 128 0.99 -22.41 0.20
C ARG A 128 0.83 -22.15 -1.31
N ARG A 129 0.91 -23.21 -2.10
CA ARG A 129 0.60 -23.12 -3.52
C ARG A 129 -0.77 -22.46 -3.74
N GLY A 130 -0.79 -21.39 -4.55
CA GLY A 130 -1.97 -20.57 -4.80
C GLY A 130 -2.10 -19.35 -3.89
N SER A 131 -1.27 -19.20 -2.84
CA SER A 131 -1.21 -17.97 -2.03
C SER A 131 -0.65 -16.79 -2.84
N CYS A 132 -0.96 -15.57 -2.37
CA CYS A 132 -0.49 -14.33 -2.97
C CYS A 132 -0.02 -13.33 -1.92
N VAL A 133 1.13 -12.74 -2.10
CA VAL A 133 1.55 -11.53 -1.39
C VAL A 133 1.23 -10.34 -2.29
N LEU A 134 0.32 -9.48 -1.85
CA LEU A 134 -0.06 -8.24 -2.51
C LEU A 134 0.55 -7.06 -1.76
N ASN A 135 1.31 -6.23 -2.46
CA ASN A 135 1.99 -5.08 -1.88
C ASN A 135 1.43 -3.76 -2.44
N THR A 136 1.22 -2.77 -1.59
CA THR A 136 0.86 -1.42 -2.04
C THR A 136 2.12 -0.64 -2.41
N SER A 137 2.41 -0.59 -3.73
CA SER A 137 3.32 0.39 -4.30
C SER A 137 2.54 1.70 -4.58
N SER A 138 2.84 2.42 -5.64
CA SER A 138 2.21 3.70 -5.99
C SER A 138 2.52 4.06 -7.45
N ALA A 139 1.82 5.04 -8.00
CA ALA A 139 2.28 5.76 -9.18
C ALA A 139 3.68 6.37 -8.96
N ALA A 140 4.01 6.77 -7.72
CA ALA A 140 5.34 7.21 -7.32
C ALA A 140 6.42 6.10 -7.36
N GLY A 141 6.01 4.82 -7.43
CA GLY A 141 6.90 3.67 -7.70
C GLY A 141 7.03 3.34 -9.20
N ILE A 142 6.36 4.10 -10.07
CA ILE A 142 6.51 4.02 -11.54
C ILE A 142 7.48 5.09 -12.03
N TYR A 143 7.33 6.31 -11.52
CA TYR A 143 8.20 7.45 -11.80
C TYR A 143 8.30 8.32 -10.56
N GLY A 144 9.52 8.79 -10.23
CA GLY A 144 9.77 9.61 -9.05
C GLY A 144 9.03 10.95 -9.13
N VAL A 145 8.53 11.41 -8.01
CA VAL A 145 7.74 12.64 -7.89
C VAL A 145 8.56 13.66 -7.10
N GLY A 146 8.74 14.86 -7.65
CA GLY A 146 9.38 15.98 -6.94
C GLY A 146 8.64 16.27 -5.63
N GLY A 147 9.38 16.55 -4.56
CA GLY A 147 8.83 16.74 -3.22
C GLY A 147 8.39 15.46 -2.50
N LEU A 148 8.55 14.27 -3.13
CA LEU A 148 8.23 12.97 -2.55
C LEU A 148 9.38 11.96 -2.75
N SER A 149 10.63 12.40 -2.61
CA SER A 149 11.81 11.60 -2.94
C SER A 149 11.89 10.31 -2.13
N ILE A 150 11.79 10.40 -0.81
CA ILE A 150 11.85 9.23 0.10
C ILE A 150 10.63 8.33 -0.11
N TYR A 151 9.43 8.92 -0.21
CA TYR A 151 8.23 8.15 -0.52
C TYR A 151 8.39 7.38 -1.83
N SER A 152 8.81 8.05 -2.90
CA SER A 152 9.06 7.41 -4.19
C SER A 152 10.08 6.28 -4.08
N ALA A 153 11.21 6.51 -3.40
CA ALA A 153 12.24 5.51 -3.18
C ALA A 153 11.68 4.26 -2.49
N THR A 154 10.86 4.41 -1.42
CA THR A 154 10.22 3.28 -0.74
C THR A 154 9.25 2.53 -1.66
N LYS A 155 8.50 3.23 -2.52
CA LYS A 155 7.54 2.59 -3.43
C LYS A 155 8.22 1.92 -4.64
N PHE A 156 9.38 2.40 -5.07
CA PHE A 156 10.26 1.69 -6.02
C PHE A 156 10.88 0.45 -5.37
N ALA A 157 11.33 0.54 -4.12
CA ALA A 157 11.86 -0.60 -3.37
C ALA A 157 10.82 -1.73 -3.24
N VAL A 158 9.58 -1.40 -2.88
CA VAL A 158 8.46 -2.36 -2.82
C VAL A 158 8.17 -2.97 -4.20
N ARG A 159 8.26 -2.19 -5.27
CA ARG A 159 8.12 -2.70 -6.64
C ARG A 159 9.19 -3.72 -6.97
N GLY A 160 10.48 -3.38 -6.77
CA GLY A 160 11.60 -4.29 -7.05
C GLY A 160 11.51 -5.57 -6.22
N LEU A 161 11.17 -5.45 -4.92
CA LEU A 161 10.92 -6.59 -4.05
C LEU A 161 9.80 -7.51 -4.59
N THR A 162 8.72 -6.92 -5.09
CA THR A 162 7.59 -7.68 -5.67
C THR A 162 8.02 -8.45 -6.92
N GLU A 163 8.79 -7.82 -7.81
CA GLU A 163 9.31 -8.44 -9.03
C GLU A 163 10.23 -9.62 -8.70
N SER A 164 11.15 -9.45 -7.75
CA SER A 164 12.08 -10.50 -7.31
C SER A 164 11.34 -11.71 -6.74
N HIS A 165 10.40 -11.47 -5.82
CA HIS A 165 9.63 -12.56 -5.21
C HIS A 165 8.71 -13.27 -6.20
N ASP A 166 8.18 -12.60 -7.22
CA ASP A 166 7.36 -13.27 -8.25
C ASP A 166 8.20 -14.31 -9.01
N ILE A 167 9.47 -14.02 -9.26
CA ILE A 167 10.41 -14.95 -9.90
C ILE A 167 10.82 -16.06 -8.92
N GLU A 168 11.25 -15.69 -7.71
CA GLU A 168 11.73 -16.64 -6.70
C GLU A 168 10.67 -17.67 -6.28
N TRP A 169 9.41 -17.25 -6.18
CA TRP A 169 8.34 -18.07 -5.65
C TRP A 169 7.49 -18.75 -6.73
N ALA A 170 7.77 -18.49 -8.01
CA ALA A 170 7.09 -19.18 -9.12
C ALA A 170 7.15 -20.71 -9.00
N PRO A 171 8.30 -21.37 -8.65
CA PRO A 171 8.35 -22.82 -8.46
C PRO A 171 7.46 -23.31 -7.32
N LEU A 172 7.25 -22.48 -6.29
CA LEU A 172 6.37 -22.78 -5.15
C LEU A 172 4.88 -22.59 -5.49
N GLY A 173 4.60 -21.93 -6.61
CA GLY A 173 3.25 -21.55 -7.01
C GLY A 173 2.64 -20.46 -6.13
N ILE A 174 3.48 -19.62 -5.52
CA ILE A 174 3.09 -18.45 -4.73
C ILE A 174 3.27 -17.22 -5.61
N LYS A 175 2.28 -16.34 -5.61
CA LYS A 175 2.33 -15.09 -6.39
C LYS A 175 2.83 -13.94 -5.54
N SER A 176 3.61 -13.05 -6.14
CA SER A 176 3.93 -11.73 -5.59
C SER A 176 3.39 -10.66 -6.55
N ARG A 177 2.55 -9.77 -6.04
CA ARG A 177 1.81 -8.78 -6.84
C ARG A 177 1.89 -7.41 -6.20
N SER A 178 1.76 -6.35 -7.01
CA SER A 178 1.61 -5.01 -6.47
C SER A 178 0.42 -4.26 -7.05
N LEU A 179 -0.19 -3.42 -6.20
CA LEU A 179 -1.07 -2.34 -6.61
C LEU A 179 -0.25 -1.07 -6.77
N MET A 180 -0.51 -0.34 -7.86
CA MET A 180 0.09 0.95 -8.15
C MET A 180 -1.01 1.99 -8.35
N PRO A 181 -1.64 2.46 -7.25
CA PRO A 181 -2.63 3.52 -7.33
C PRO A 181 -1.97 4.86 -7.67
N GLY A 182 -2.70 5.68 -8.42
CA GLY A 182 -2.45 7.11 -8.48
C GLY A 182 -3.06 7.79 -7.24
N PHE A 183 -3.53 9.04 -7.40
CA PHE A 183 -4.19 9.72 -6.29
C PHE A 183 -5.58 9.12 -6.04
N ILE A 184 -5.77 8.61 -4.83
CA ILE A 184 -7.01 8.01 -4.33
C ILE A 184 -7.46 8.81 -3.12
N ASP A 185 -8.75 9.09 -3.03
CA ASP A 185 -9.36 9.84 -1.91
C ASP A 185 -9.23 9.03 -0.61
N THR A 186 -8.26 9.40 0.19
CA THR A 186 -7.93 8.75 1.46
C THR A 186 -7.35 9.77 2.44
N ASN A 187 -7.27 9.40 3.71
CA ASN A 187 -6.70 10.26 4.76
C ASN A 187 -5.26 10.72 4.45
N ILE A 188 -4.49 9.96 3.65
CA ILE A 188 -3.12 10.34 3.27
C ILE A 188 -3.09 11.64 2.47
N ILE A 189 -4.02 11.82 1.53
CA ILE A 189 -4.09 13.05 0.72
C ILE A 189 -5.02 14.11 1.34
N SER A 190 -5.80 13.76 2.33
CA SER A 190 -6.69 14.68 3.05
C SER A 190 -5.98 15.37 4.22
N ALA A 191 -4.78 14.93 4.60
CA ALA A 191 -3.96 15.60 5.59
C ALA A 191 -3.53 16.99 5.10
N VAL A 192 -3.54 17.97 6.01
CA VAL A 192 -3.00 19.30 5.74
C VAL A 192 -1.48 19.16 5.62
N ALA A 193 -0.92 19.64 4.54
CA ALA A 193 0.54 19.66 4.39
C ALA A 193 1.14 20.72 5.32
N ASP A 194 2.22 20.37 6.01
CA ASP A 194 2.92 21.30 6.92
C ASP A 194 3.23 22.63 6.21
N GLY A 195 2.90 23.72 6.89
CA GLY A 195 3.13 25.09 6.40
C GLY A 195 2.10 25.61 5.39
N SER A 196 0.98 24.90 5.13
CA SER A 196 -0.08 25.39 4.24
C SER A 196 -1.47 25.27 4.88
N ASN A 197 -2.38 26.14 4.44
CA ASN A 197 -3.79 26.08 4.83
C ASN A 197 -4.63 25.14 3.94
N MET A 198 -4.01 24.39 3.02
CA MET A 198 -4.69 23.51 2.07
C MET A 198 -4.33 22.06 2.32
N THR A 199 -5.33 21.18 2.21
CA THR A 199 -5.11 19.74 2.18
C THR A 199 -4.38 19.31 0.89
N GLY A 200 -3.74 18.16 0.90
CA GLY A 200 -3.16 17.60 -0.32
C GLY A 200 -4.21 17.39 -1.42
N LYS A 201 -5.46 17.06 -1.05
CA LYS A 201 -6.58 16.92 -2.00
C LYS A 201 -6.89 18.25 -2.69
N GLU A 202 -7.06 19.33 -1.93
CA GLU A 202 -7.35 20.67 -2.48
C GLU A 202 -6.24 21.16 -3.41
N ARG A 203 -4.97 20.85 -3.09
CA ARG A 203 -3.83 21.16 -3.97
C ARG A 203 -3.88 20.40 -5.28
N LEU A 204 -4.21 19.10 -5.23
CA LEU A 204 -4.34 18.28 -6.43
C LEU A 204 -5.47 18.77 -7.33
N GLU A 205 -6.62 19.11 -6.73
CA GLU A 205 -7.79 19.65 -7.44
C GLU A 205 -7.47 21.00 -8.08
N ALA A 206 -6.79 21.90 -7.35
CA ALA A 206 -6.33 23.19 -7.89
C ALA A 206 -5.34 23.04 -9.05
N ALA A 207 -4.51 21.99 -9.01
CA ALA A 207 -3.59 21.62 -10.09
C ALA A 207 -4.26 20.88 -11.26
N GLY A 208 -5.58 20.66 -11.22
CA GLY A 208 -6.32 19.90 -12.24
C GLY A 208 -5.99 18.40 -12.26
N ILE A 209 -5.45 17.87 -11.17
CA ILE A 209 -5.08 16.45 -11.05
C ILE A 209 -6.26 15.67 -10.48
N PRO A 210 -6.80 14.68 -11.21
CA PRO A 210 -7.98 13.96 -10.77
C PRO A 210 -7.66 13.03 -9.59
N VAL A 211 -8.44 13.14 -8.53
CA VAL A 211 -8.48 12.21 -7.41
C VAL A 211 -9.56 11.16 -7.67
N SER A 212 -9.22 9.90 -7.53
CA SER A 212 -10.14 8.79 -7.79
C SER A 212 -10.81 8.34 -6.48
N PRO A 213 -12.07 7.87 -6.51
CA PRO A 213 -12.76 7.35 -5.34
C PRO A 213 -12.10 6.05 -4.83
N VAL A 214 -12.18 5.79 -3.53
CA VAL A 214 -11.51 4.65 -2.88
C VAL A 214 -12.12 3.31 -3.28
N GLU A 215 -13.37 3.28 -3.71
CA GLU A 215 -14.14 2.08 -4.09
C GLU A 215 -13.53 1.32 -5.25
N ILE A 216 -12.70 1.97 -6.08
CA ILE A 216 -12.02 1.30 -7.20
C ILE A 216 -10.91 0.34 -6.73
N ILE A 217 -10.47 0.46 -5.48
CA ILE A 217 -9.34 -0.32 -4.93
C ILE A 217 -9.72 -1.77 -4.69
N GLY A 218 -10.89 -2.05 -4.13
CA GLY A 218 -11.36 -3.40 -3.86
C GLY A 218 -11.35 -4.30 -5.10
N PRO A 219 -12.03 -3.91 -6.20
CA PRO A 219 -11.96 -4.64 -7.47
C PRO A 219 -10.55 -4.76 -8.05
N ALA A 220 -9.71 -3.73 -7.91
CA ALA A 220 -8.33 -3.76 -8.39
C ALA A 220 -7.45 -4.75 -7.61
N ALA A 221 -7.58 -4.79 -6.28
CA ALA A 221 -6.90 -5.75 -5.43
C ALA A 221 -7.33 -7.19 -5.75
N TRP A 222 -8.63 -7.40 -5.94
CA TRP A 222 -9.17 -8.70 -6.37
C TRP A 222 -8.58 -9.14 -7.71
N ALA A 223 -8.56 -8.26 -8.69
CA ALA A 223 -8.00 -8.54 -10.01
C ALA A 223 -6.48 -8.81 -9.95
N ALA A 224 -5.74 -8.12 -9.07
CA ALA A 224 -4.31 -8.35 -8.87
C ALA A 224 -4.03 -9.74 -8.29
N VAL A 225 -4.77 -10.14 -7.25
CA VAL A 225 -4.61 -11.45 -6.58
C VAL A 225 -4.93 -12.60 -7.54
N HIS A 226 -6.02 -12.51 -8.31
CA HIS A 226 -6.48 -13.58 -9.18
C HIS A 226 -5.84 -13.56 -10.57
N GLY A 227 -5.31 -12.40 -10.98
CA GLY A 227 -4.70 -12.22 -12.30
C GLY A 227 -3.27 -12.72 -12.41
N ASN A 228 -2.67 -12.44 -13.60
CA ASN A 228 -1.31 -12.86 -13.94
C ASN A 228 -0.32 -11.69 -14.04
N LYS A 229 -0.78 -10.44 -13.90
CA LYS A 229 0.10 -9.26 -13.97
C LYS A 229 0.81 -9.07 -12.64
N VAL A 230 2.12 -8.88 -12.66
CA VAL A 230 2.92 -8.56 -11.46
C VAL A 230 2.47 -7.22 -10.88
N HIS A 231 2.25 -6.23 -11.74
CA HIS A 231 1.83 -4.88 -11.34
C HIS A 231 0.45 -4.54 -11.88
N THR A 232 -0.40 -4.01 -11.01
CA THR A 232 -1.74 -3.52 -11.35
C THR A 232 -1.81 -2.02 -11.12
N THR A 233 -1.80 -1.24 -12.22
CA THR A 233 -2.08 0.20 -12.18
C THR A 233 -3.58 0.42 -11.99
N VAL A 234 -3.97 1.20 -10.96
CA VAL A 234 -5.37 1.21 -10.53
C VAL A 234 -6.24 2.19 -11.31
N ASN A 235 -5.76 3.39 -11.59
CA ASN A 235 -6.56 4.40 -12.28
C ASN A 235 -5.95 4.81 -13.64
N LYS A 236 -6.69 5.66 -14.38
CA LYS A 236 -6.27 6.13 -15.71
C LYS A 236 -4.92 6.85 -15.66
N MET A 237 -4.71 7.69 -14.63
CA MET A 237 -3.47 8.45 -14.46
C MET A 237 -2.27 7.52 -14.27
N ALA A 238 -2.35 6.51 -13.38
CA ALA A 238 -1.28 5.54 -13.17
C ALA A 238 -0.98 4.71 -14.44
N LYS A 239 -2.02 4.35 -15.22
CA LYS A 239 -1.85 3.66 -16.51
C LYS A 239 -1.10 4.52 -17.52
N GLN A 240 -1.49 5.79 -17.64
CA GLN A 240 -0.83 6.74 -18.54
C GLN A 240 0.63 7.01 -18.11
N LEU A 241 0.86 7.15 -16.80
CA LEU A 241 2.21 7.32 -16.26
C LEU A 241 3.09 6.10 -16.55
N ALA A 242 2.58 4.88 -16.35
CA ALA A 242 3.32 3.65 -16.66
C ALA A 242 3.70 3.55 -18.15
N PHE A 243 2.80 3.93 -19.03
CA PHE A 243 3.08 4.00 -20.47
C PHE A 243 4.14 5.07 -20.78
N ALA A 244 3.98 6.27 -20.23
CA ALA A 244 4.91 7.39 -20.48
C ALA A 244 6.31 7.11 -19.90
N ALA A 245 6.39 6.51 -18.71
CA ALA A 245 7.66 6.15 -18.08
C ALA A 245 8.45 5.12 -18.88
N ARG A 246 7.75 4.22 -19.57
CA ARG A 246 8.39 3.19 -20.40
C ARG A 246 8.88 3.74 -21.76
N TRP A 247 8.07 4.57 -22.41
CA TRP A 247 8.31 4.94 -23.81
C TRP A 247 8.77 6.38 -24.01
N PHE A 248 8.48 7.27 -23.06
CA PHE A 248 8.75 8.71 -23.17
C PHE A 248 9.27 9.30 -21.86
N PRO A 249 10.31 8.70 -21.21
CA PRO A 249 10.76 9.15 -19.89
C PRO A 249 11.23 10.61 -19.89
N GLY A 250 11.83 11.09 -20.99
CA GLY A 250 12.26 12.48 -21.12
C GLY A 250 11.13 13.50 -21.05
N ARG A 251 9.90 13.13 -21.42
CA ARG A 251 8.74 14.04 -21.31
C ARG A 251 8.22 14.19 -19.89
N LEU A 252 8.50 13.22 -19.02
CA LEU A 252 8.07 13.27 -17.62
C LEU A 252 8.95 14.21 -16.79
N ARG A 253 10.23 14.35 -17.15
CA ARG A 253 11.18 15.22 -16.46
C ARG A 253 10.69 16.68 -16.37
N ASN A 254 10.04 17.17 -17.40
CA ASN A 254 9.59 18.57 -17.50
C ASN A 254 8.23 18.83 -16.83
N ARG A 255 7.53 17.80 -16.35
CA ARG A 255 6.21 17.93 -15.70
C ARG A 255 6.25 17.96 -14.19
N SER A 256 7.38 17.58 -13.60
CA SER A 256 7.51 17.39 -12.14
C SER A 256 7.81 18.68 -11.37
N THR A 257 8.06 19.80 -12.05
CA THR A 257 8.50 21.06 -11.40
C THR A 257 7.38 21.83 -10.69
N GLY A 258 6.11 21.53 -10.98
CA GLY A 258 4.98 22.26 -10.41
C GLY A 258 4.60 21.91 -8.96
N LEU A 259 5.20 20.88 -8.36
CA LEU A 259 4.96 20.50 -6.96
C LEU A 259 6.03 21.00 -5.99
N VAL A 260 7.08 21.64 -6.50
CA VAL A 260 8.21 22.14 -5.73
C VAL A 260 8.36 23.64 -6.00
N GLU A 261 7.39 24.44 -5.56
CA GLU A 261 7.57 25.88 -5.47
C GLU A 261 8.56 26.17 -4.32
N GLY A 262 9.69 26.78 -4.63
CA GLY A 262 10.68 27.24 -3.64
C GLY A 262 12.11 26.73 -3.80
N LEU A 263 12.39 25.77 -4.69
CA LEU A 263 13.77 25.29 -4.93
C LEU A 263 14.63 26.26 -5.75
N ASP A 264 14.03 27.20 -6.47
CA ASP A 264 14.77 28.14 -7.32
C ASP A 264 15.58 29.18 -6.52
N THR A 265 15.32 29.35 -5.22
CA THR A 265 16.01 30.30 -4.36
C THR A 265 17.29 29.76 -3.71
N VAL A 266 17.48 28.44 -3.67
CA VAL A 266 18.63 27.80 -2.98
C VAL A 266 19.84 27.61 -3.88
N VAL A 267 19.67 27.62 -5.21
CA VAL A 267 20.76 27.39 -6.18
C VAL A 267 21.43 28.69 -6.64
N SER A 268 20.93 29.85 -6.23
CA SER A 268 21.44 31.16 -6.60
C SER A 268 22.17 31.90 -5.46
N SER A 269 22.52 31.23 -4.37
CA SER A 269 23.36 31.80 -3.29
C SER A 269 24.74 31.15 -3.21
#